data_02adb64d0fb0e6ee967e43ff35653933
#
_entry.id   02adb64d0fb0e6ee967e43ff35653933
#
_cell.length_a   1.000
_cell.length_b   1.000
_cell.length_c   1.000
_cell.angle_alpha   90.00
_cell.angle_beta   90.00
_cell.angle_gamma   90.00
#
_symmetry.space_group_name_H-M   'P 1'
#
loop_
_entity.id
_entity.type
_entity.pdbx_description
1 polymer ?
#
loop_
_entity_poly.entity_id
_entity_poly.type
_entity_poly.pdbx_seq_one_letter_code
_entity_poly.pdbx_strand_id
1 'polypeptide(L)'
;MAKISSKIVSILIPCLALIVSCSQNKSGQESNKAVLDTVSLRNKNFALAYQDGRKIVATSIDTMKQISFGGATDPAISPDGNKLAYTINDSTGRRNIWVADMENKSQLQLEVNGGDYYQAVWSPNGKAIAFNILKSKNLLKIGVIKTDNTGYVILDIGSKINVYSPTWKNENQIIGHDLINLYTFDISGKLIDTKSISSLIGKDFKIVNSNRFFYSKDGQKLIFNAGNSDVLEGFTGQGEAVYILDLASKKVDRISPKGMNVPYVFVTADDRIFYSGSEKPYTQNKIYVSNLSGNSKLLVDKGTNPTGALK
;
A
#
# COMPACT_ATOMS: atom_id res chain seq x y z
N MET A 1 56.24 63.23 -35.18
CA MET A 1 56.05 63.79 -36.55
C MET A 1 55.50 62.76 -37.45
N ALA A 2 54.64 63.15 -38.37
CA ALA A 2 54.03 62.40 -39.46
C ALA A 2 52.77 61.60 -39.11
N LYS A 3 51.65 62.23 -39.42
CA LYS A 3 50.32 61.64 -39.66
C LYS A 3 50.34 60.86 -40.96
N ILE A 4 49.72 59.66 -40.95
CA ILE A 4 49.22 59.07 -42.18
C ILE A 4 47.77 58.64 -41.93
N SER A 5 46.89 59.28 -42.70
CA SER A 5 45.49 59.02 -42.88
C SER A 5 45.31 57.79 -43.78
N SER A 6 44.44 56.83 -43.47
CA SER A 6 43.97 55.88 -44.44
C SER A 6 42.47 55.61 -44.29
N LYS A 7 41.89 55.65 -45.45
CA LYS A 7 40.45 55.69 -45.75
C LYS A 7 39.73 54.40 -45.34
N ILE A 8 38.55 54.64 -44.79
CA ILE A 8 37.56 53.61 -44.52
C ILE A 8 36.89 53.22 -45.82
N VAL A 9 36.96 51.96 -46.19
CA VAL A 9 36.13 51.35 -47.24
C VAL A 9 35.05 50.53 -46.50
N SER A 10 33.83 51.03 -46.55
CA SER A 10 32.66 50.33 -46.03
C SER A 10 32.23 49.24 -47.02
N ILE A 11 32.39 47.98 -46.64
CA ILE A 11 31.79 46.84 -47.34
C ILE A 11 30.55 46.45 -46.52
N LEU A 12 29.35 46.69 -47.07
CA LEU A 12 28.10 46.17 -46.55
C LEU A 12 28.05 44.67 -46.87
N ILE A 13 28.06 43.85 -45.83
CA ILE A 13 27.71 42.44 -45.92
C ILE A 13 26.32 42.26 -45.29
N PRO A 14 25.34 41.69 -45.97
CA PRO A 14 24.03 41.47 -45.36
C PRO A 14 24.16 40.34 -44.35
N CYS A 15 23.88 40.68 -43.09
CA CYS A 15 23.80 39.77 -41.99
C CYS A 15 22.54 38.89 -42.16
N LEU A 16 22.71 37.68 -42.62
CA LEU A 16 21.68 36.66 -42.58
C LEU A 16 21.54 36.20 -41.13
N ALA A 17 20.53 36.71 -40.44
CA ALA A 17 20.20 36.29 -39.09
C ALA A 17 19.67 34.87 -39.07
N LEU A 18 20.56 33.90 -38.83
CA LEU A 18 20.19 32.58 -38.42
C LEU A 18 19.63 32.67 -36.99
N ILE A 19 18.29 32.64 -36.89
CA ILE A 19 17.61 32.44 -35.62
C ILE A 19 17.90 31.00 -35.22
N VAL A 20 18.96 30.75 -34.46
CA VAL A 20 19.13 29.52 -33.70
C VAL A 20 18.11 29.58 -32.54
N SER A 21 16.97 28.95 -32.79
CA SER A 21 16.03 28.64 -31.70
C SER A 21 16.76 27.64 -30.80
N CYS A 22 17.35 28.12 -29.72
CA CYS A 22 17.66 27.29 -28.56
C CYS A 22 16.36 26.80 -27.97
N SER A 23 15.89 25.66 -28.43
CA SER A 23 14.97 24.84 -27.63
C SER A 23 15.75 24.45 -26.37
N GLN A 24 15.51 25.19 -25.29
CA GLN A 24 15.81 24.70 -23.95
C GLN A 24 15.02 23.40 -23.79
N ASN A 25 15.69 22.27 -24.01
CA ASN A 25 15.27 21.02 -23.41
C ASN A 25 15.25 21.24 -21.90
N LYS A 26 14.09 21.66 -21.38
CA LYS A 26 13.74 21.33 -20.04
C LYS A 26 13.76 19.80 -20.00
N SER A 27 14.83 19.24 -19.47
CA SER A 27 14.84 17.89 -18.97
C SER A 27 13.77 17.87 -17.86
N GLY A 28 12.53 17.72 -18.28
CA GLY A 28 11.44 17.40 -17.38
C GLY A 28 11.88 16.10 -16.69
N GLN A 29 12.06 16.16 -15.38
CA GLN A 29 12.03 14.98 -14.56
C GLN A 29 10.74 14.26 -14.92
N GLU A 30 10.82 13.26 -15.79
CA GLU A 30 9.75 12.28 -15.93
C GLU A 30 9.62 11.62 -14.57
N SER A 31 8.66 12.10 -13.79
CA SER A 31 8.22 11.40 -12.60
C SER A 31 7.89 9.98 -13.07
N ASN A 32 8.46 8.96 -12.44
CA ASN A 32 8.16 7.56 -12.70
C ASN A 32 6.68 7.28 -12.33
N LYS A 33 5.74 7.75 -13.17
CA LYS A 33 4.33 7.41 -13.06
C LYS A 33 4.14 5.98 -13.52
N ALA A 34 3.33 5.23 -12.80
CA ALA A 34 2.91 3.93 -13.29
C ALA A 34 2.20 4.10 -14.65
N VAL A 35 2.55 3.26 -15.61
CA VAL A 35 1.88 3.26 -16.93
C VAL A 35 0.48 2.67 -16.73
N LEU A 36 -0.52 3.49 -16.99
CA LEU A 36 -1.93 3.08 -16.95
C LEU A 36 -2.33 2.51 -18.30
N ASP A 37 -2.58 1.21 -18.38
CA ASP A 37 -3.09 0.58 -19.58
C ASP A 37 -4.52 1.04 -19.88
N THR A 38 -4.73 1.58 -21.08
CA THR A 38 -5.99 2.22 -21.49
C THR A 38 -7.05 1.22 -21.92
N VAL A 39 -7.70 0.56 -20.98
CA VAL A 39 -8.97 -0.12 -21.26
C VAL A 39 -10.14 0.80 -20.88
N SER A 40 -11.15 0.87 -21.72
CA SER A 40 -12.31 1.78 -21.57
C SER A 40 -12.98 1.69 -20.19
N LEU A 41 -12.88 2.75 -19.40
CA LEU A 41 -13.27 2.84 -17.99
C LEU A 41 -14.71 3.35 -17.80
N ARG A 42 -15.67 2.87 -18.53
CA ARG A 42 -17.06 3.40 -18.43
C ARG A 42 -17.90 2.82 -17.28
N ASN A 43 -17.40 1.95 -16.42
CA ASN A 43 -18.17 1.47 -15.26
C ASN A 43 -17.34 1.52 -13.98
N LYS A 44 -17.88 2.22 -13.04
CA LYS A 44 -17.50 2.43 -11.66
C LYS A 44 -17.46 1.10 -10.91
N ASN A 45 -16.59 1.02 -9.92
CA ASN A 45 -16.49 0.00 -8.88
C ASN A 45 -15.58 -1.18 -9.20
N PHE A 46 -14.28 -0.91 -9.10
CA PHE A 46 -13.31 -1.97 -8.87
C PHE A 46 -13.49 -2.49 -7.45
N ALA A 47 -13.57 -3.80 -7.32
CA ALA A 47 -13.84 -4.44 -6.02
C ALA A 47 -12.59 -5.09 -5.41
N LEU A 48 -11.56 -5.32 -6.23
CA LEU A 48 -10.33 -6.00 -5.84
C LEU A 48 -9.14 -5.34 -6.54
N ALA A 49 -8.06 -5.09 -5.80
CA ALA A 49 -6.74 -4.83 -6.37
C ALA A 49 -5.73 -5.81 -5.80
N TYR A 50 -4.77 -6.23 -6.62
CA TYR A 50 -3.73 -7.19 -6.22
C TYR A 50 -2.48 -7.01 -7.05
N GLN A 51 -1.38 -7.60 -6.60
CA GLN A 51 -0.10 -7.59 -7.32
C GLN A 51 0.10 -8.88 -8.10
N ASP A 52 0.40 -8.78 -9.39
CA ASP A 52 0.83 -9.87 -10.28
C ASP A 52 2.24 -9.56 -10.80
N GLY A 53 3.25 -10.12 -10.15
CA GLY A 53 4.63 -9.84 -10.44
C GLY A 53 4.99 -8.36 -10.20
N ARG A 54 5.37 -7.64 -11.29
CA ARG A 54 5.74 -6.22 -11.25
C ARG A 54 4.61 -5.27 -11.66
N LYS A 55 3.39 -5.73 -11.68
CA LYS A 55 2.22 -4.90 -11.98
C LYS A 55 1.14 -5.06 -10.93
N ILE A 56 0.36 -4.03 -10.77
CA ILE A 56 -0.90 -4.09 -10.01
C ILE A 56 -2.02 -4.32 -11.01
N VAL A 57 -2.98 -5.13 -10.63
CA VAL A 57 -4.24 -5.35 -11.33
C VAL A 57 -5.37 -4.90 -10.43
N ALA A 58 -6.20 -3.98 -10.90
CA ALA A 58 -7.49 -3.66 -10.29
C ALA A 58 -8.61 -4.27 -11.14
N THR A 59 -9.53 -4.98 -10.52
CA THR A 59 -10.58 -5.72 -11.22
C THR A 59 -11.93 -5.57 -10.53
N SER A 60 -13.00 -5.57 -11.33
CA SER A 60 -14.35 -5.78 -10.86
C SER A 60 -14.60 -7.28 -10.73
N ILE A 61 -15.18 -7.73 -9.62
CA ILE A 61 -15.50 -9.15 -9.41
C ILE A 61 -16.63 -9.61 -10.34
N ASP A 62 -17.57 -8.72 -10.65
CA ASP A 62 -18.77 -9.07 -11.41
C ASP A 62 -18.58 -8.98 -12.93
N THR A 63 -17.83 -8.00 -13.40
CA THR A 63 -17.70 -7.72 -14.85
C THR A 63 -16.37 -8.15 -15.45
N MET A 64 -15.45 -8.67 -14.63
CA MET A 64 -14.07 -9.06 -15.02
C MET A 64 -13.29 -7.92 -15.72
N LYS A 65 -13.72 -6.68 -15.58
CA LYS A 65 -12.98 -5.52 -16.08
C LYS A 65 -11.71 -5.35 -15.29
N GLN A 66 -10.62 -5.10 -15.99
CA GLN A 66 -9.31 -4.97 -15.38
C GLN A 66 -8.59 -3.71 -15.84
N ILE A 67 -7.86 -3.09 -14.91
CA ILE A 67 -6.85 -2.08 -15.21
C ILE A 67 -5.54 -2.56 -14.63
N SER A 68 -4.44 -2.31 -15.32
CA SER A 68 -3.12 -2.62 -14.78
C SER A 68 -2.22 -1.40 -14.68
N PHE A 69 -1.34 -1.43 -13.66
CA PHE A 69 -0.35 -0.39 -13.37
C PHE A 69 1.03 -1.06 -13.37
N GLY A 70 1.81 -0.82 -14.42
CA GLY A 70 3.17 -1.35 -14.54
C GLY A 70 4.16 -0.60 -13.65
N GLY A 71 5.15 -1.32 -13.08
CA GLY A 71 6.18 -0.72 -12.23
C GLY A 71 5.73 -0.29 -10.84
N ALA A 72 4.49 -0.60 -10.47
CA ALA A 72 3.90 -0.28 -9.17
C ALA A 72 3.79 -1.52 -8.27
N THR A 73 3.82 -1.31 -6.97
CA THR A 73 3.69 -2.35 -5.92
C THR A 73 2.73 -1.90 -4.82
N ASP A 74 2.41 -2.79 -3.89
CA ASP A 74 1.60 -2.53 -2.70
C ASP A 74 0.25 -1.86 -3.00
N PRO A 75 -0.64 -2.50 -3.75
CA PRO A 75 -1.93 -1.92 -4.09
C PRO A 75 -2.81 -1.72 -2.85
N ALA A 76 -3.52 -0.59 -2.81
CA ALA A 76 -4.56 -0.32 -1.84
C ALA A 76 -5.75 0.35 -2.54
N ILE A 77 -6.81 -0.41 -2.78
CA ILE A 77 -8.03 0.13 -3.38
C ILE A 77 -8.82 0.93 -2.34
N SER A 78 -9.37 2.07 -2.74
CA SER A 78 -10.22 2.87 -1.85
C SER A 78 -11.52 2.15 -1.52
N PRO A 79 -12.17 2.46 -0.38
CA PRO A 79 -13.40 1.78 0.03
C PRO A 79 -14.53 1.86 -1.01
N ASP A 80 -14.60 2.94 -1.77
CA ASP A 80 -15.59 3.14 -2.84
C ASP A 80 -15.19 2.51 -4.19
N GLY A 81 -13.99 1.93 -4.28
CA GLY A 81 -13.47 1.30 -5.49
C GLY A 81 -13.08 2.24 -6.63
N ASN A 82 -13.05 3.56 -6.39
CA ASN A 82 -12.78 4.56 -7.45
C ASN A 82 -11.32 5.01 -7.49
N LYS A 83 -10.55 4.80 -6.42
CA LYS A 83 -9.14 5.19 -6.32
C LYS A 83 -8.27 4.02 -5.95
N LEU A 84 -7.00 4.09 -6.38
CA LEU A 84 -5.97 3.13 -6.04
C LEU A 84 -4.75 3.87 -5.49
N ALA A 85 -4.37 3.59 -4.26
CA ALA A 85 -3.06 3.97 -3.76
C ALA A 85 -2.05 2.86 -4.06
N TYR A 86 -0.82 3.22 -4.36
CA TYR A 86 0.24 2.28 -4.73
C TYR A 86 1.61 2.87 -4.47
N THR A 87 2.61 2.01 -4.42
CA THR A 87 4.01 2.37 -4.20
C THR A 87 4.77 2.36 -5.53
N ILE A 88 5.56 3.41 -5.77
CA ILE A 88 6.53 3.47 -6.89
C ILE A 88 7.91 3.78 -6.33
N ASN A 89 8.94 3.15 -6.88
CA ASN A 89 10.32 3.53 -6.65
C ASN A 89 10.70 4.67 -7.61
N ASP A 90 11.26 5.75 -7.05
CA ASP A 90 11.85 6.82 -7.85
C ASP A 90 13.22 6.40 -8.44
N SER A 91 13.84 7.29 -9.21
CA SER A 91 15.15 7.05 -9.84
C SER A 91 16.29 6.82 -8.83
N THR A 92 16.11 7.19 -7.56
CA THR A 92 17.07 6.95 -6.48
C THR A 92 16.80 5.66 -5.71
N GLY A 93 15.74 4.93 -6.07
CA GLY A 93 15.26 3.73 -5.39
C GLY A 93 14.41 3.99 -4.15
N ARG A 94 14.04 5.25 -3.86
CA ARG A 94 13.13 5.58 -2.77
C ARG A 94 11.70 5.27 -3.17
N ARG A 95 10.96 4.72 -2.23
CA ARG A 95 9.54 4.43 -2.40
C ARG A 95 8.70 5.66 -2.10
N ASN A 96 7.74 5.91 -2.98
CA ASN A 96 6.78 7.00 -2.87
C ASN A 96 5.37 6.44 -3.06
N ILE A 97 4.39 7.01 -2.37
CA ILE A 97 3.00 6.61 -2.52
C ILE A 97 2.32 7.55 -3.51
N TRP A 98 1.63 6.94 -4.45
CA TRP A 98 0.81 7.61 -5.44
C TRP A 98 -0.65 7.19 -5.26
N VAL A 99 -1.55 8.07 -5.63
CA VAL A 99 -2.99 7.82 -5.69
C VAL A 99 -3.46 8.06 -7.12
N ALA A 100 -4.00 7.04 -7.76
CA ALA A 100 -4.70 7.16 -9.03
C ALA A 100 -6.20 7.26 -8.79
N ASP A 101 -6.84 8.23 -9.42
CA ASP A 101 -8.28 8.24 -9.64
C ASP A 101 -8.55 7.42 -10.90
N MET A 102 -9.22 6.29 -10.74
CA MET A 102 -9.42 5.34 -11.82
C MET A 102 -10.53 5.78 -12.80
N GLU A 103 -11.37 6.73 -12.41
CA GLU A 103 -12.38 7.32 -13.29
C GLU A 103 -11.77 8.42 -14.17
N ASN A 104 -11.07 9.37 -13.54
CA ASN A 104 -10.52 10.55 -14.22
C ASN A 104 -9.13 10.32 -14.82
N LYS A 105 -8.51 9.17 -14.55
CA LYS A 105 -7.14 8.81 -14.96
C LYS A 105 -6.08 9.80 -14.44
N SER A 106 -6.40 10.59 -13.43
CA SER A 106 -5.44 11.47 -12.77
C SER A 106 -4.63 10.70 -11.74
N GLN A 107 -3.39 11.15 -11.52
CA GLN A 107 -2.50 10.56 -10.52
C GLN A 107 -1.86 11.67 -9.69
N LEU A 108 -1.85 11.48 -8.39
CA LEU A 108 -1.29 12.39 -7.41
C LEU A 108 -0.27 11.67 -6.55
N GLN A 109 0.94 12.21 -6.45
CA GLN A 109 1.90 11.78 -5.44
C GLN A 109 1.52 12.38 -4.09
N LEU A 110 1.54 11.56 -3.03
CA LEU A 110 1.37 12.08 -1.69
C LEU A 110 2.60 12.90 -1.27
N GLU A 111 2.37 14.11 -0.83
CA GLU A 111 3.41 15.05 -0.40
C GLU A 111 3.82 14.76 1.05
N VAL A 112 4.76 13.87 1.23
CA VAL A 112 5.28 13.48 2.54
C VAL A 112 6.75 13.87 2.62
N ASN A 113 7.13 14.60 3.65
CA ASN A 113 8.49 15.11 3.80
C ASN A 113 9.45 14.05 4.37
N GLY A 114 10.45 13.72 3.57
CA GLY A 114 11.66 12.97 3.96
C GLY A 114 11.40 11.54 4.38
N GLY A 115 11.80 10.58 3.58
CA GLY A 115 11.72 9.16 3.92
C GLY A 115 11.44 8.28 2.72
N ASP A 116 11.13 7.05 3.02
CA ASP A 116 10.85 5.96 2.11
C ASP A 116 9.47 5.41 2.54
N TYR A 117 8.43 5.61 1.71
CA TYR A 117 7.02 5.40 2.04
C TYR A 117 6.42 4.27 1.23
N TYR A 118 5.68 3.35 1.87
CA TYR A 118 5.13 2.19 1.21
C TYR A 118 3.96 1.57 1.96
N GLN A 119 3.23 0.66 1.31
CA GLN A 119 2.11 -0.10 1.87
C GLN A 119 1.01 0.80 2.45
N ALA A 120 0.40 1.57 1.57
CA ALA A 120 -0.74 2.42 1.90
C ALA A 120 -1.97 1.59 2.32
N VAL A 121 -2.77 2.13 3.25
CA VAL A 121 -4.06 1.58 3.67
C VAL A 121 -5.06 2.74 3.82
N TRP A 122 -6.17 2.68 3.12
CA TRP A 122 -7.23 3.69 3.18
C TRP A 122 -8.00 3.63 4.49
N SER A 123 -8.37 4.80 5.01
CA SER A 123 -9.38 4.88 6.07
C SER A 123 -10.75 4.37 5.58
N PRO A 124 -11.61 3.85 6.46
CA PRO A 124 -12.92 3.32 6.07
C PRO A 124 -13.80 4.30 5.29
N ASN A 125 -13.66 5.61 5.54
CA ASN A 125 -14.38 6.67 4.82
C ASN A 125 -13.64 7.19 3.57
N GLY A 126 -12.48 6.65 3.22
CA GLY A 126 -11.70 7.03 2.04
C GLY A 126 -11.05 8.43 2.11
N LYS A 127 -11.03 9.10 3.28
CA LYS A 127 -10.54 10.48 3.42
C LYS A 127 -9.08 10.59 3.86
N ALA A 128 -8.49 9.50 4.34
CA ALA A 128 -7.10 9.45 4.79
C ALA A 128 -6.42 8.14 4.39
N ILE A 129 -5.10 8.17 4.37
CA ILE A 129 -4.24 7.03 4.07
C ILE A 129 -3.22 6.90 5.19
N ALA A 130 -3.12 5.70 5.77
CA ALA A 130 -2.03 5.31 6.65
C ALA A 130 -1.00 4.50 5.85
N PHE A 131 0.28 4.58 6.21
CA PHE A 131 1.36 3.91 5.48
C PHE A 131 2.59 3.70 6.35
N ASN A 132 3.46 2.78 5.94
CA ASN A 132 4.76 2.59 6.57
C ASN A 132 5.77 3.65 6.12
N ILE A 133 6.62 4.09 7.05
CA ILE A 133 7.72 5.01 6.81
C ILE A 133 9.02 4.35 7.26
N LEU A 134 9.99 4.21 6.36
CA LEU A 134 11.36 3.88 6.72
C LEU A 134 12.14 5.19 6.94
N LYS A 135 12.20 5.67 8.17
CA LYS A 135 12.88 6.93 8.53
C LYS A 135 14.41 6.85 8.47
N SER A 136 14.95 5.68 8.79
CA SER A 136 16.37 5.39 8.72
C SER A 136 16.55 3.90 8.51
N LYS A 137 17.78 3.44 8.31
CA LYS A 137 18.12 2.06 7.92
C LYS A 137 17.38 0.96 8.72
N ASN A 138 16.95 1.25 9.95
CA ASN A 138 16.31 0.27 10.83
C ASN A 138 15.13 0.87 11.63
N LEU A 139 14.62 2.04 11.28
CA LEU A 139 13.53 2.69 12.01
C LEU A 139 12.29 2.82 11.16
N LEU A 140 11.32 1.97 11.44
CA LEU A 140 10.00 1.96 10.83
C LEU A 140 8.99 2.69 11.71
N LYS A 141 8.19 3.54 11.09
CA LYS A 141 7.09 4.28 11.71
C LYS A 141 5.84 4.16 10.82
N ILE A 142 4.74 4.64 11.33
CA ILE A 142 3.50 4.79 10.57
C ILE A 142 3.27 6.28 10.33
N GLY A 143 2.97 6.65 9.10
CA GLY A 143 2.47 7.96 8.72
C GLY A 143 0.99 7.91 8.40
N VAL A 144 0.32 9.04 8.59
CA VAL A 144 -1.06 9.28 8.17
C VAL A 144 -1.13 10.62 7.45
N ILE A 145 -1.85 10.65 6.34
CA ILE A 145 -2.10 11.88 5.58
C ILE A 145 -3.52 11.86 5.03
N LYS A 146 -4.17 13.02 4.92
CA LYS A 146 -5.44 13.13 4.20
C LYS A 146 -5.22 13.04 2.69
N THR A 147 -6.22 12.61 1.97
CA THR A 147 -6.15 12.44 0.52
C THR A 147 -6.07 13.75 -0.26
N ASP A 148 -6.23 14.89 0.39
CA ASP A 148 -5.99 16.23 -0.13
C ASP A 148 -4.56 16.75 0.12
N ASN A 149 -3.64 15.88 0.56
CA ASN A 149 -2.25 16.20 0.95
C ASN A 149 -2.12 17.07 2.20
N THR A 150 -3.14 17.16 3.05
CA THR A 150 -3.06 17.92 4.30
C THR A 150 -2.97 17.01 5.53
N GLY A 151 -2.58 17.58 6.66
CA GLY A 151 -2.66 16.90 7.97
C GLY A 151 -1.72 15.71 8.13
N TYR A 152 -0.54 15.75 7.51
CA TYR A 152 0.47 14.70 7.70
C TYR A 152 0.94 14.60 9.14
N VAL A 153 0.86 13.40 9.70
CA VAL A 153 1.24 13.05 11.07
C VAL A 153 2.06 11.75 11.07
N ILE A 154 3.02 11.66 11.99
CA ILE A 154 3.75 10.42 12.28
C ILE A 154 3.23 9.88 13.61
N LEU A 155 2.82 8.61 13.61
CA LEU A 155 2.42 7.89 14.82
C LEU A 155 3.69 7.43 15.53
N ASP A 156 3.96 7.98 16.71
CA ASP A 156 5.19 7.73 17.45
C ASP A 156 4.91 7.36 18.92
N ILE A 157 5.54 6.28 19.37
CA ILE A 157 5.52 5.80 20.74
C ILE A 157 6.90 5.91 21.42
N GLY A 158 7.85 6.55 20.72
CA GLY A 158 9.23 6.71 21.17
C GLY A 158 10.20 6.66 19.99
N SER A 159 11.25 7.47 20.06
CA SER A 159 12.15 7.73 18.93
C SER A 159 12.89 6.50 18.39
N LYS A 160 13.00 5.43 19.16
CA LYS A 160 13.74 4.20 18.82
C LYS A 160 12.84 2.97 18.63
N ILE A 161 11.53 3.09 18.81
CA ILE A 161 10.61 1.95 18.73
C ILE A 161 10.02 1.88 17.34
N ASN A 162 10.12 0.72 16.70
CA ASN A 162 9.48 0.44 15.44
C ASN A 162 7.97 0.28 15.62
N VAL A 163 7.20 0.77 14.65
CA VAL A 163 5.76 0.49 14.55
C VAL A 163 5.47 0.01 13.14
N TYR A 164 4.84 -1.15 13.03
CA TYR A 164 4.65 -1.88 11.76
C TYR A 164 3.18 -1.97 11.36
N SER A 165 2.98 -2.18 10.06
CA SER A 165 1.76 -2.71 9.44
C SER A 165 0.47 -2.00 9.86
N PRO A 166 0.29 -0.72 9.46
CA PRO A 166 -0.89 0.04 9.82
C PRO A 166 -2.17 -0.61 9.32
N THR A 167 -3.21 -0.58 10.16
CA THR A 167 -4.59 -0.87 9.78
C THR A 167 -5.52 0.15 10.45
N TRP A 168 -6.74 0.25 9.96
CA TRP A 168 -7.74 1.13 10.56
C TRP A 168 -8.68 0.33 11.46
N LYS A 169 -8.85 0.79 12.69
CA LYS A 169 -9.86 0.26 13.60
C LYS A 169 -11.24 0.87 13.31
N ASN A 170 -11.25 2.15 12.98
CA ASN A 170 -12.40 2.93 12.53
C ASN A 170 -11.90 4.18 11.80
N GLU A 171 -12.78 5.11 11.46
CA GLU A 171 -12.44 6.34 10.72
C GLU A 171 -11.42 7.25 11.43
N ASN A 172 -11.30 7.15 12.76
CA ASN A 172 -10.50 8.04 13.60
C ASN A 172 -9.38 7.32 14.37
N GLN A 173 -9.24 6.01 14.22
CA GLN A 173 -8.27 5.23 14.98
C GLN A 173 -7.50 4.27 14.09
N ILE A 174 -6.17 4.28 14.29
CA ILE A 174 -5.22 3.45 13.56
C ILE A 174 -4.56 2.48 14.53
N ILE A 175 -4.30 1.29 14.05
CA ILE A 175 -3.59 0.23 14.76
C ILE A 175 -2.23 0.03 14.12
N GLY A 176 -1.22 -0.19 14.94
CA GLY A 176 0.10 -0.69 14.55
C GLY A 176 0.67 -1.54 15.66
N HIS A 177 1.77 -2.24 15.42
CA HIS A 177 2.40 -3.09 16.42
C HIS A 177 3.93 -3.01 16.38
N ASP A 178 4.59 -3.43 17.46
CA ASP A 178 6.04 -3.56 17.57
C ASP A 178 6.51 -5.01 17.72
N LEU A 179 5.68 -5.98 17.37
CA LEU A 179 5.79 -7.45 17.52
C LEU A 179 5.39 -7.95 18.92
N ILE A 180 5.40 -7.11 19.93
CA ILE A 180 5.08 -7.44 21.33
C ILE A 180 3.74 -6.84 21.72
N ASN A 181 3.53 -5.59 21.35
CA ASN A 181 2.35 -4.80 21.70
C ASN A 181 1.58 -4.38 20.46
N LEU A 182 0.26 -4.35 20.59
CA LEU A 182 -0.67 -3.74 19.65
C LEU A 182 -1.05 -2.37 20.18
N TYR A 183 -0.80 -1.34 19.39
CA TYR A 183 -1.05 0.05 19.71
C TYR A 183 -2.28 0.57 18.97
N THR A 184 -3.06 1.40 19.63
CA THR A 184 -4.14 2.16 19.01
C THR A 184 -3.82 3.65 19.12
N PHE A 185 -3.82 4.35 17.99
CA PHE A 185 -3.61 5.80 17.91
C PHE A 185 -4.87 6.48 17.38
N ASP A 186 -5.08 7.74 17.74
CA ASP A 186 -5.98 8.59 16.97
C ASP A 186 -5.27 9.15 15.72
N ILE A 187 -6.04 9.75 14.81
CA ILE A 187 -5.50 10.33 13.58
C ILE A 187 -4.60 11.54 13.80
N SER A 188 -4.53 12.10 15.00
CA SER A 188 -3.59 13.17 15.39
C SER A 188 -2.24 12.63 15.84
N GLY A 189 -2.09 11.31 15.94
CA GLY A 189 -0.88 10.63 16.37
C GLY A 189 -0.80 10.35 17.86
N LYS A 190 -1.84 10.68 18.63
CA LYS A 190 -1.88 10.40 20.08
C LYS A 190 -2.12 8.92 20.33
N LEU A 191 -1.29 8.30 21.16
CA LEU A 191 -1.48 6.94 21.65
C LEU A 191 -2.70 6.89 22.58
N ILE A 192 -3.67 6.02 22.25
CA ILE A 192 -4.93 5.81 23.01
C ILE A 192 -4.85 4.57 23.88
N ASP A 193 -4.32 3.47 23.32
CA ASP A 193 -4.35 2.17 23.98
C ASP A 193 -3.12 1.33 23.60
N THR A 194 -2.71 0.47 24.51
CA THR A 194 -1.63 -0.50 24.33
C THR A 194 -2.04 -1.85 24.90
N LYS A 195 -1.98 -2.90 24.10
CA LYS A 195 -2.31 -4.26 24.50
C LYS A 195 -1.18 -5.21 24.17
N SER A 196 -0.80 -6.07 25.11
CA SER A 196 0.15 -7.16 24.81
C SER A 196 -0.47 -8.14 23.81
N ILE A 197 0.22 -8.39 22.69
CA ILE A 197 -0.24 -9.32 21.66
C ILE A 197 -0.39 -10.72 22.24
N SER A 198 0.60 -11.20 22.99
CA SER A 198 0.54 -12.53 23.60
C SER A 198 -0.59 -12.70 24.62
N SER A 199 -0.99 -11.62 25.28
CA SER A 199 -2.16 -11.62 26.17
C SER A 199 -3.49 -11.62 25.41
N LEU A 200 -3.49 -11.12 24.17
CA LEU A 200 -4.69 -11.14 23.33
C LEU A 200 -4.89 -12.49 22.65
N ILE A 201 -3.87 -12.96 21.92
CA ILE A 201 -4.01 -14.10 21.00
C ILE A 201 -3.37 -15.41 21.50
N GLY A 202 -2.64 -15.36 22.63
CA GLY A 202 -1.88 -16.50 23.16
C GLY A 202 -0.40 -16.45 22.81
N LYS A 203 0.41 -17.27 23.49
CA LYS A 203 1.87 -17.31 23.33
C LYS A 203 2.36 -18.20 22.19
N ASP A 204 1.48 -19.01 21.63
CA ASP A 204 1.81 -19.99 20.56
C ASP A 204 1.91 -19.34 19.18
N PHE A 205 1.46 -18.09 19.05
CA PHE A 205 1.54 -17.34 17.82
C PHE A 205 2.84 -16.55 17.71
N LYS A 206 3.45 -16.60 16.54
CA LYS A 206 4.64 -15.83 16.20
C LYS A 206 4.27 -14.69 15.26
N ILE A 207 4.63 -13.49 15.67
CA ILE A 207 4.33 -12.26 14.94
C ILE A 207 5.60 -11.75 14.27
N VAL A 208 5.48 -11.42 12.99
CA VAL A 208 6.50 -10.73 12.20
C VAL A 208 6.01 -9.35 11.76
N ASN A 209 6.90 -8.53 11.26
CA ASN A 209 6.62 -7.12 10.92
C ASN A 209 5.56 -6.92 9.83
N SER A 210 5.31 -7.93 8.99
CA SER A 210 4.29 -7.92 7.93
C SER A 210 2.90 -8.36 8.39
N ASN A 211 2.78 -8.94 9.58
CA ASN A 211 1.49 -9.37 10.10
C ASN A 211 0.58 -8.17 10.37
N ARG A 212 -0.72 -8.36 10.20
CA ARG A 212 -1.73 -7.31 10.29
C ARG A 212 -2.83 -7.71 11.26
N PHE A 213 -3.39 -6.71 11.92
CA PHE A 213 -4.48 -6.88 12.88
C PHE A 213 -5.65 -5.98 12.47
N PHE A 214 -6.84 -6.54 12.34
CA PHE A 214 -8.05 -5.81 11.97
C PHE A 214 -9.14 -6.10 13.00
N TYR A 215 -9.85 -5.08 13.43
CA TYR A 215 -11.10 -5.29 14.16
C TYR A 215 -12.23 -5.53 13.17
N SER A 216 -13.19 -6.40 13.54
CA SER A 216 -14.45 -6.54 12.82
C SER A 216 -15.25 -5.23 12.92
N LYS A 217 -16.20 -5.05 12.01
CA LYS A 217 -17.08 -3.88 11.93
C LYS A 217 -17.78 -3.57 13.28
N ASP A 218 -18.20 -4.60 14.00
CA ASP A 218 -18.83 -4.49 15.32
C ASP A 218 -17.82 -4.32 16.47
N GLY A 219 -16.52 -4.42 16.18
CA GLY A 219 -15.44 -4.33 17.17
C GLY A 219 -15.33 -5.53 18.12
N GLN A 220 -16.07 -6.61 17.90
CA GLN A 220 -16.10 -7.78 18.80
C GLN A 220 -15.06 -8.84 18.47
N LYS A 221 -14.48 -8.79 17.27
CA LYS A 221 -13.48 -9.75 16.80
C LYS A 221 -12.20 -9.05 16.37
N LEU A 222 -11.08 -9.77 16.49
CA LEU A 222 -9.79 -9.36 15.94
C LEU A 222 -9.36 -10.40 14.91
N ILE A 223 -9.23 -9.96 13.65
CA ILE A 223 -8.77 -10.77 12.53
C ILE A 223 -7.27 -10.49 12.34
N PHE A 224 -6.46 -11.53 12.22
CA PHE A 224 -5.01 -11.36 12.08
C PHE A 224 -4.39 -12.52 11.31
N ASN A 225 -3.21 -12.30 10.73
CA ASN A 225 -2.36 -13.38 10.26
C ASN A 225 -1.15 -13.55 11.20
N ALA A 226 -0.73 -14.77 11.39
CA ALA A 226 0.39 -15.12 12.25
C ALA A 226 0.95 -16.47 11.88
N GLY A 227 2.22 -16.70 12.23
CA GLY A 227 2.77 -18.04 12.28
C GLY A 227 2.30 -18.77 13.54
N ASN A 228 2.19 -20.09 13.45
CA ASN A 228 1.93 -20.97 14.57
C ASN A 228 2.84 -22.22 14.51
N SER A 229 2.60 -23.21 15.35
CA SER A 229 3.36 -24.46 15.36
C SER A 229 3.04 -25.41 14.19
N ASP A 230 2.13 -25.06 13.28
CA ASP A 230 1.79 -25.91 12.14
C ASP A 230 3.01 -26.09 11.22
N VAL A 231 3.42 -27.32 11.05
CA VAL A 231 4.48 -27.69 10.10
C VAL A 231 3.82 -27.88 8.73
N LEU A 232 4.22 -27.05 7.77
CA LEU A 232 3.82 -27.21 6.38
C LEU A 232 4.87 -28.04 5.66
N GLU A 233 4.53 -29.30 5.35
CA GLU A 233 5.43 -30.23 4.68
C GLU A 233 5.91 -29.68 3.32
N GLY A 234 7.23 -29.55 3.17
CA GLY A 234 7.85 -29.00 1.96
C GLY A 234 7.91 -27.47 1.90
N PHE A 235 7.46 -26.77 2.95
CA PHE A 235 7.62 -25.31 3.08
C PHE A 235 8.85 -24.99 3.92
N THR A 236 9.71 -24.10 3.39
CA THR A 236 10.90 -23.66 4.13
C THR A 236 10.53 -22.45 5.00
N GLY A 237 10.54 -22.63 6.30
CA GLY A 237 10.20 -21.59 7.27
C GLY A 237 8.93 -21.91 8.05
N GLN A 238 8.45 -20.92 8.77
CA GLN A 238 7.21 -21.04 9.54
C GLN A 238 6.02 -20.62 8.67
N GLY A 239 5.06 -21.52 8.51
CA GLY A 239 3.81 -21.21 7.81
C GLY A 239 2.96 -20.20 8.59
N GLU A 240 2.35 -19.28 7.88
CA GLU A 240 1.39 -18.33 8.44
C GLU A 240 -0.04 -18.73 8.04
N ALA A 241 -1.01 -18.35 8.88
CA ALA A 241 -2.42 -18.55 8.60
C ALA A 241 -3.24 -17.36 9.09
N VAL A 242 -4.49 -17.25 8.65
CA VAL A 242 -5.43 -16.24 9.11
C VAL A 242 -6.29 -16.79 10.24
N TYR A 243 -6.44 -16.02 11.28
CA TYR A 243 -7.18 -16.32 12.50
C TYR A 243 -8.18 -15.25 12.85
N ILE A 244 -9.19 -15.63 13.63
CA ILE A 244 -10.12 -14.71 14.30
C ILE A 244 -10.07 -15.01 15.78
N LEU A 245 -9.83 -13.96 16.58
CA LEU A 245 -10.03 -13.93 18.02
C LEU A 245 -11.42 -13.35 18.32
N ASP A 246 -12.26 -14.06 19.02
CA ASP A 246 -13.43 -13.52 19.67
C ASP A 246 -13.01 -12.83 20.97
N LEU A 247 -13.25 -11.52 21.09
CA LEU A 247 -12.73 -10.72 22.19
C LEU A 247 -13.45 -11.00 23.53
N ALA A 248 -14.68 -11.49 23.50
CA ALA A 248 -15.44 -11.82 24.70
C ALA A 248 -15.04 -13.19 25.26
N SER A 249 -15.07 -14.23 24.42
CA SER A 249 -14.75 -15.61 24.82
C SER A 249 -13.26 -15.92 24.87
N LYS A 250 -12.42 -15.07 24.27
CA LYS A 250 -10.96 -15.29 24.07
C LYS A 250 -10.63 -16.50 23.21
N LYS A 251 -11.61 -17.04 22.49
CA LYS A 251 -11.39 -18.15 21.58
C LYS A 251 -10.75 -17.67 20.30
N VAL A 252 -9.69 -18.36 19.85
CA VAL A 252 -9.04 -18.13 18.57
C VAL A 252 -9.38 -19.27 17.63
N ASP A 253 -9.97 -18.95 16.49
CA ASP A 253 -10.30 -19.91 15.43
C ASP A 253 -9.49 -19.58 14.17
N ARG A 254 -8.93 -20.61 13.52
CA ARG A 254 -8.30 -20.49 12.20
C ARG A 254 -9.39 -20.43 11.13
N ILE A 255 -9.28 -19.45 10.21
CA ILE A 255 -10.23 -19.30 9.09
C ILE A 255 -9.64 -19.64 7.73
N SER A 256 -8.33 -19.54 7.54
CA SER A 256 -7.69 -20.02 6.31
C SER A 256 -7.60 -21.57 6.31
N PRO A 257 -7.65 -22.23 5.14
CA PRO A 257 -7.52 -23.68 5.05
C PRO A 257 -6.24 -24.23 5.70
N LYS A 258 -6.33 -25.42 6.28
CA LYS A 258 -5.14 -26.14 6.75
C LYS A 258 -4.24 -26.51 5.56
N GLY A 259 -2.93 -26.55 5.78
CA GLY A 259 -1.96 -26.86 4.71
C GLY A 259 -1.63 -25.66 3.80
N MET A 260 -2.25 -24.52 4.01
CA MET A 260 -1.99 -23.29 3.25
C MET A 260 -1.07 -22.35 4.04
N ASN A 261 -0.06 -21.77 3.38
CA ASN A 261 0.71 -20.63 3.88
C ASN A 261 0.06 -19.32 3.45
N VAL A 262 -0.28 -18.42 4.38
CA VAL A 262 -1.00 -17.18 4.13
C VAL A 262 -0.23 -15.96 4.69
N PRO A 263 0.73 -15.42 3.94
CA PRO A 263 1.60 -14.33 4.42
C PRO A 263 0.93 -12.95 4.42
N TYR A 264 -0.25 -12.82 3.82
CA TYR A 264 -0.91 -11.51 3.69
C TYR A 264 -2.42 -11.61 3.84
N VAL A 265 -2.97 -10.68 4.63
CA VAL A 265 -4.41 -10.53 4.85
C VAL A 265 -4.81 -9.06 4.76
N PHE A 266 -6.01 -8.80 4.26
CA PHE A 266 -6.68 -7.50 4.26
C PHE A 266 -8.16 -7.70 4.61
N VAL A 267 -8.71 -6.83 5.46
CA VAL A 267 -10.13 -6.88 5.86
C VAL A 267 -10.78 -5.55 5.51
N THR A 268 -11.91 -5.62 4.81
CA THR A 268 -12.73 -4.46 4.48
C THR A 268 -13.61 -4.05 5.67
N ALA A 269 -14.11 -2.81 5.65
CA ALA A 269 -15.00 -2.32 6.70
C ALA A 269 -16.38 -3.01 6.76
N ASP A 270 -16.70 -3.87 5.78
CA ASP A 270 -17.88 -4.76 5.77
C ASP A 270 -17.52 -6.23 6.08
N ASP A 271 -16.37 -6.48 6.73
CA ASP A 271 -15.91 -7.77 7.22
C ASP A 271 -15.61 -8.84 6.14
N ARG A 272 -15.36 -8.43 4.89
CA ARG A 272 -14.79 -9.35 3.91
C ARG A 272 -13.28 -9.46 4.10
N ILE A 273 -12.78 -10.68 4.10
CA ILE A 273 -11.39 -11.00 4.39
C ILE A 273 -10.73 -11.46 3.11
N PHE A 274 -9.87 -10.63 2.55
CA PHE A 274 -9.05 -10.98 1.39
C PHE A 274 -7.69 -11.45 1.86
N TYR A 275 -7.17 -12.54 1.28
CA TYR A 275 -5.83 -12.99 1.59
C TYR A 275 -5.16 -13.62 0.38
N SER A 276 -3.84 -13.61 0.37
CA SER A 276 -3.06 -14.38 -0.57
C SER A 276 -2.45 -15.58 0.14
N GLY A 277 -2.60 -16.76 -0.46
CA GLY A 277 -2.11 -17.99 0.12
C GLY A 277 -1.60 -18.97 -0.93
N SER A 278 -0.65 -19.82 -0.54
CA SER A 278 -0.11 -20.88 -1.36
C SER A 278 -0.27 -22.23 -0.67
N GLU A 279 -0.54 -23.25 -1.48
CA GLU A 279 -0.59 -24.65 -1.11
C GLU A 279 0.64 -25.37 -1.68
N LYS A 280 0.92 -26.60 -1.19
CA LYS A 280 2.01 -27.43 -1.71
C LYS A 280 1.93 -27.53 -3.25
N PRO A 281 3.01 -27.20 -4.00
CA PRO A 281 4.40 -27.05 -3.58
C PRO A 281 4.82 -25.63 -3.13
N TYR A 282 3.92 -24.73 -2.77
CA TYR A 282 4.15 -23.36 -2.27
C TYR A 282 4.89 -22.41 -3.24
N THR A 283 4.79 -22.65 -4.52
CA THR A 283 5.50 -21.88 -5.56
C THR A 283 4.71 -20.68 -6.07
N GLN A 284 3.39 -20.66 -5.83
CA GLN A 284 2.49 -19.63 -6.33
C GLN A 284 1.41 -19.28 -5.32
N ASN A 285 1.30 -17.99 -5.02
CA ASN A 285 0.17 -17.47 -4.25
C ASN A 285 -1.06 -17.28 -5.14
N LYS A 286 -2.22 -17.62 -4.59
CA LYS A 286 -3.55 -17.38 -5.13
C LYS A 286 -4.29 -16.42 -4.23
N ILE A 287 -5.31 -15.76 -4.74
CA ILE A 287 -6.10 -14.79 -3.98
C ILE A 287 -7.47 -15.37 -3.65
N TYR A 288 -7.82 -15.26 -2.39
CA TYR A 288 -9.06 -15.75 -1.82
C TYR A 288 -9.84 -14.62 -1.15
N VAL A 289 -11.14 -14.78 -1.08
CA VAL A 289 -12.02 -14.00 -0.20
C VAL A 289 -12.71 -14.95 0.78
N SER A 290 -12.83 -14.53 2.02
CA SER A 290 -13.53 -15.24 3.08
C SER A 290 -14.47 -14.30 3.84
N ASN A 291 -15.34 -14.86 4.62
CA ASN A 291 -16.13 -14.16 5.64
C ASN A 291 -15.65 -14.53 7.05
N LEU A 292 -16.27 -13.94 8.07
CA LEU A 292 -15.94 -14.20 9.48
C LEU A 292 -16.22 -15.65 9.94
N SER A 293 -16.94 -16.45 9.14
CA SER A 293 -17.18 -17.88 9.41
C SER A 293 -16.14 -18.79 8.74
N GLY A 294 -15.15 -18.25 8.01
CA GLY A 294 -14.11 -19.03 7.34
C GLY A 294 -14.53 -19.63 5.99
N ASN A 295 -15.69 -19.22 5.44
CA ASN A 295 -16.13 -19.68 4.12
C ASN A 295 -15.31 -18.97 3.04
N SER A 296 -14.28 -19.65 2.55
CA SER A 296 -13.32 -19.10 1.60
C SER A 296 -13.67 -19.49 0.16
N LYS A 297 -13.51 -18.50 -0.76
CA LYS A 297 -13.66 -18.67 -2.20
C LYS A 297 -12.40 -18.19 -2.91
N LEU A 298 -11.90 -18.99 -3.87
CA LEU A 298 -10.84 -18.56 -4.79
C LEU A 298 -11.37 -17.47 -5.71
N LEU A 299 -10.62 -16.37 -5.83
CA LEU A 299 -10.93 -15.25 -6.74
C LEU A 299 -9.95 -15.19 -7.92
N VAL A 300 -8.65 -15.41 -7.67
CA VAL A 300 -7.60 -15.25 -8.68
C VAL A 300 -6.56 -16.37 -8.47
N ASP A 301 -6.22 -17.06 -9.56
CA ASP A 301 -5.27 -18.19 -9.52
C ASP A 301 -3.82 -17.78 -9.28
N LYS A 302 -3.48 -16.49 -9.47
CA LYS A 302 -2.12 -15.98 -9.28
C LYS A 302 -2.13 -14.53 -8.83
N GLY A 303 -1.53 -14.24 -7.68
CA GLY A 303 -1.39 -12.87 -7.19
C GLY A 303 -1.01 -12.81 -5.71
N THR A 304 -0.61 -11.61 -5.28
CA THR A 304 -0.23 -11.31 -3.91
C THR A 304 -0.83 -9.98 -3.46
N ASN A 305 -0.77 -9.68 -2.16
CA ASN A 305 -1.16 -8.39 -1.56
C ASN A 305 -2.56 -7.92 -2.00
N PRO A 306 -3.61 -8.75 -1.88
CA PRO A 306 -4.96 -8.33 -2.26
C PRO A 306 -5.52 -7.26 -1.32
N THR A 307 -6.23 -6.29 -1.88
CA THR A 307 -7.05 -5.33 -1.13
C THR A 307 -8.44 -5.25 -1.78
N GLY A 308 -9.47 -5.09 -0.97
CA GLY A 308 -10.87 -5.05 -1.41
C GLY A 308 -11.53 -3.71 -1.14
N ALA A 309 -12.43 -3.29 -2.04
CA ALA A 309 -13.36 -2.18 -1.83
C ALA A 309 -14.65 -2.67 -1.15
N LEU A 310 -15.44 -1.75 -0.62
CA LEU A 310 -16.81 -2.05 -0.18
C LEU A 310 -17.69 -2.40 -1.38
N LYS A 311 -18.71 -3.23 -1.15
CA LYS A 311 -19.73 -3.52 -2.18
C LYS A 311 -20.72 -2.37 -2.34
#